data_6c0ed845b57c31932fa7677f67c0df9a
#
_entry.id   6c0ed845b57c31932fa7677f67c0df9a
#
_cell.length_a   1.000
_cell.length_b   1.000
_cell.length_c   1.000
_cell.angle_alpha   90.00
_cell.angle_beta   90.00
_cell.angle_gamma   90.00
#
_symmetry.space_group_name_H-M   'P 1'
#
loop_
_entity.id
_entity.type
_entity.pdbx_description
1 polymer ?
#
loop_
_entity_poly.entity_id
_entity_poly.type
_entity_poly.pdbx_seq_one_letter_code
_entity_poly.pdbx_strand_id
1 'polypeptide(L)'
;MSYFKKVAAVLFAVGSISPLAMAQGSSVYTLTPVDSGMQLKGPDGHVIFNYVTKKPENIGLTSPSAAFFDPLNTPSGERVTNVAPDDHPHHRGVWFAFLDSEFHTPADFSKATGNHPVRAFSVQRADFWSWGLYAPREGRVIQNRDVKLVSADAKQAQLEIHNDWLLENKKMAEETDEVTVTERDGVYVIDLAYRLTPVVDYVLPQQSFGGFAVQAQKYGDWYYSAAYGKVTLPPSTYSYPDSNWPSEPWYDYTIRLKSDGKTVGVAVLDHPLNPPTRWQNTVWMLNPCITTFGTTTIHPDAPLVLRYRVVVHDGPPPTDVLQKLSVEWRGMQGNPFAQ
;
A
#
# COMPACT_ATOMS: atom_id res chain seq x y z
N MET A 1 -30.24 -42.40 79.78
CA MET A 1 -29.99 -42.83 78.41
C MET A 1 -30.64 -41.84 77.47
N SER A 2 -29.85 -40.90 76.97
CA SER A 2 -30.40 -39.83 76.10
C SER A 2 -29.57 -39.86 74.79
N TYR A 3 -30.24 -40.10 73.69
CA TYR A 3 -29.67 -40.13 72.33
C TYR A 3 -29.79 -38.70 71.73
N PHE A 4 -28.61 -38.03 71.53
CA PHE A 4 -28.54 -36.81 70.72
C PHE A 4 -28.40 -37.20 69.25
N LYS A 5 -29.40 -36.81 68.43
CA LYS A 5 -29.28 -36.85 66.96
C LYS A 5 -28.59 -35.59 66.46
N LYS A 6 -27.44 -35.79 65.79
CA LYS A 6 -26.79 -34.69 65.05
C LYS A 6 -27.45 -34.53 63.67
N VAL A 7 -27.94 -33.35 63.40
CA VAL A 7 -28.46 -32.95 62.09
C VAL A 7 -27.27 -32.25 61.38
N ALA A 8 -26.85 -32.82 60.25
CA ALA A 8 -25.83 -32.22 59.39
C ALA A 8 -26.54 -31.28 58.39
N ALA A 9 -26.22 -30.00 58.43
CA ALA A 9 -26.68 -29.02 57.43
C ALA A 9 -25.76 -29.07 56.22
N VAL A 10 -26.28 -29.40 55.04
CA VAL A 10 -25.57 -29.32 53.78
C VAL A 10 -25.81 -27.91 53.22
N LEU A 11 -24.73 -27.10 53.18
CA LEU A 11 -24.75 -25.81 52.48
C LEU A 11 -24.50 -26.04 50.97
N PHE A 12 -25.52 -25.76 50.16
CA PHE A 12 -25.40 -25.63 48.73
C PHE A 12 -24.77 -24.25 48.39
N ALA A 13 -23.52 -24.23 47.94
CA ALA A 13 -22.92 -23.05 47.34
C ALA A 13 -23.50 -22.87 45.91
N VAL A 14 -24.35 -21.89 45.74
CA VAL A 14 -24.80 -21.45 44.42
C VAL A 14 -23.68 -20.63 43.80
N GLY A 15 -22.92 -21.24 42.92
CA GLY A 15 -21.88 -20.56 42.11
C GLY A 15 -22.56 -19.61 41.12
N SER A 16 -22.35 -18.31 41.31
CA SER A 16 -22.74 -17.29 40.35
C SER A 16 -21.90 -17.42 39.09
N ILE A 17 -22.45 -17.96 38.03
CA ILE A 17 -21.84 -17.90 36.69
C ILE A 17 -22.02 -16.46 36.21
N SER A 18 -20.95 -15.67 36.28
CA SER A 18 -20.88 -14.37 35.61
C SER A 18 -20.91 -14.63 34.09
N PRO A 19 -21.85 -14.01 33.35
CA PRO A 19 -21.76 -14.11 31.90
C PRO A 19 -20.46 -13.44 31.43
N LEU A 20 -19.62 -14.18 30.70
CA LEU A 20 -18.57 -13.56 29.90
C LEU A 20 -19.27 -12.54 28.98
N ALA A 21 -19.01 -11.26 29.21
CA ALA A 21 -19.37 -10.24 28.26
C ALA A 21 -18.52 -10.52 26.99
N MET A 22 -19.14 -11.16 26.00
CA MET A 22 -18.58 -11.14 24.66
C MET A 22 -18.50 -9.67 24.28
N ALA A 23 -17.29 -9.21 24.01
CA ALA A 23 -17.09 -7.90 23.38
C ALA A 23 -17.90 -7.93 22.08
N GLN A 24 -19.02 -7.19 22.03
CA GLN A 24 -19.74 -6.96 20.80
C GLN A 24 -18.76 -6.27 19.85
N GLY A 25 -18.37 -6.97 18.79
CA GLY A 25 -17.58 -6.40 17.72
C GLY A 25 -18.26 -5.11 17.25
N SER A 26 -17.47 -4.13 16.87
CA SER A 26 -17.98 -2.89 16.29
C SER A 26 -18.81 -3.27 15.06
N SER A 27 -20.05 -2.77 14.99
CA SER A 27 -20.92 -3.03 13.82
C SER A 27 -20.49 -2.25 12.57
N VAL A 28 -19.41 -1.50 12.65
CA VAL A 28 -18.89 -0.63 11.59
C VAL A 28 -17.36 -0.70 11.55
N TYR A 29 -16.78 -0.31 10.43
CA TYR A 29 -15.31 -0.12 10.33
C TYR A 29 -14.85 0.94 11.33
N THR A 30 -13.68 0.74 11.91
CA THR A 30 -13.09 1.69 12.87
C THR A 30 -11.64 1.98 12.55
N LEU A 31 -11.26 3.26 12.63
CA LEU A 31 -9.88 3.71 12.50
C LEU A 31 -9.37 4.19 13.87
N THR A 32 -8.30 3.59 14.36
CA THR A 32 -7.74 3.89 15.69
C THR A 32 -6.25 4.14 15.63
N PRO A 33 -5.71 5.07 16.45
CA PRO A 33 -4.27 5.27 16.53
C PRO A 33 -3.55 4.04 17.09
N VAL A 34 -2.35 3.76 16.56
CA VAL A 34 -1.38 2.78 17.06
C VAL A 34 0.00 3.44 17.10
N ASP A 35 0.99 2.79 17.72
CA ASP A 35 2.33 3.38 17.93
C ASP A 35 3.00 3.89 16.66
N SER A 36 2.82 3.20 15.52
CA SER A 36 3.44 3.53 14.24
C SER A 36 2.51 4.24 13.26
N GLY A 37 1.25 4.50 13.60
CA GLY A 37 0.30 5.12 12.67
C GLY A 37 -1.17 4.92 13.02
N MET A 38 -1.97 4.54 12.03
CA MET A 38 -3.42 4.35 12.17
C MET A 38 -3.82 2.93 11.75
N GLN A 39 -4.65 2.27 12.54
CA GLN A 39 -5.13 0.90 12.31
C GLN A 39 -6.59 0.91 11.87
N LEU A 40 -6.89 0.31 10.73
CA LEU A 40 -8.26 0.04 10.29
C LEU A 40 -8.68 -1.37 10.68
N LYS A 41 -9.85 -1.47 11.32
CA LYS A 41 -10.52 -2.73 11.64
C LYS A 41 -11.85 -2.84 10.92
N GLY A 42 -12.18 -4.06 10.52
CA GLY A 42 -13.48 -4.41 9.99
C GLY A 42 -14.59 -4.41 11.05
N PRO A 43 -15.87 -4.57 10.62
CA PRO A 43 -17.02 -4.66 11.54
C PRO A 43 -16.95 -5.84 12.51
N ASP A 44 -16.24 -6.89 12.15
CA ASP A 44 -15.95 -8.08 12.96
C ASP A 44 -14.81 -7.87 13.99
N GLY A 45 -14.13 -6.70 13.93
CA GLY A 45 -13.00 -6.33 14.78
C GLY A 45 -11.66 -6.84 14.30
N HIS A 46 -11.58 -7.57 13.19
CA HIS A 46 -10.30 -8.00 12.61
C HIS A 46 -9.54 -6.80 12.03
N VAL A 47 -8.22 -6.81 12.20
CA VAL A 47 -7.33 -5.80 11.62
C VAL A 47 -7.19 -6.05 10.13
N ILE A 48 -7.57 -5.06 9.32
CA ILE A 48 -7.38 -5.12 7.87
C ILE A 48 -5.99 -4.63 7.52
N PHE A 49 -5.62 -3.43 7.98
CA PHE A 49 -4.28 -2.90 7.82
C PHE A 49 -3.92 -1.87 8.89
N ASN A 50 -2.61 -1.58 8.99
CA ASN A 50 -2.14 -0.32 9.56
C ASN A 50 -1.62 0.57 8.42
N TYR A 51 -1.98 1.85 8.45
CA TYR A 51 -1.28 2.86 7.67
C TYR A 51 -0.16 3.43 8.55
N VAL A 52 1.06 3.16 8.14
CA VAL A 52 2.27 3.52 8.90
C VAL A 52 2.64 4.96 8.59
N THR A 53 2.60 5.83 9.61
CA THR A 53 2.90 7.27 9.51
C THR A 53 4.24 7.64 10.14
N LYS A 54 4.81 6.71 10.92
CA LYS A 54 6.08 6.86 11.61
C LYS A 54 6.89 5.57 11.49
N LYS A 55 8.16 5.68 11.09
CA LYS A 55 9.04 4.52 10.99
C LYS A 55 9.07 3.73 12.30
N PRO A 56 8.71 2.45 12.30
CA PRO A 56 8.84 1.60 13.48
C PRO A 56 10.30 1.41 13.86
N GLU A 57 10.61 1.41 15.17
CA GLU A 57 11.99 1.38 15.68
C GLU A 57 12.74 0.09 15.35
N ASN A 58 12.04 -1.04 15.30
CA ASN A 58 12.64 -2.38 15.15
C ASN A 58 12.62 -2.92 13.72
N ILE A 59 12.39 -2.05 12.71
CA ILE A 59 12.39 -2.44 11.31
C ILE A 59 13.59 -1.86 10.60
N GLY A 60 14.29 -2.69 9.81
CA GLY A 60 15.51 -2.34 9.08
C GLY A 60 15.31 -1.41 7.87
N LEU A 61 14.26 -0.58 7.83
CA LEU A 61 14.04 0.38 6.75
C LEU A 61 15.21 1.35 6.60
N THR A 62 15.64 1.56 5.36
CA THR A 62 16.81 2.40 5.03
C THR A 62 16.55 3.90 5.12
N SER A 63 15.28 4.33 5.27
CA SER A 63 14.86 5.73 5.32
C SER A 63 13.89 5.96 6.48
N PRO A 64 13.82 7.17 7.07
CA PRO A 64 12.80 7.55 8.03
C PRO A 64 11.41 7.72 7.38
N SER A 65 11.33 7.71 6.06
CA SER A 65 10.08 7.82 5.31
C SER A 65 9.11 6.71 5.72
N ALA A 66 7.93 7.07 6.15
CA ALA A 66 6.77 6.22 6.34
C ALA A 66 5.73 6.59 5.26
N ALA A 67 4.49 6.34 5.36
CA ALA A 67 3.48 6.43 4.32
C ALA A 67 3.36 5.13 3.51
N PHE A 68 2.92 4.08 4.20
CA PHE A 68 2.69 2.78 3.58
C PHE A 68 1.70 1.95 4.42
N PHE A 69 1.07 0.94 3.81
CA PHE A 69 0.19 0.02 4.52
C PHE A 69 0.95 -1.24 4.92
N ASP A 70 1.01 -1.53 6.23
CA ASP A 70 1.57 -2.76 6.77
C ASP A 70 1.31 -2.91 8.29
N PRO A 71 0.84 -4.07 8.79
CA PRO A 71 0.45 -5.24 7.99
C PRO A 71 -0.76 -4.95 7.11
N LEU A 72 -0.89 -5.70 6.02
CA LEU A 72 -2.12 -5.90 5.28
C LEU A 72 -2.51 -7.36 5.49
N ASN A 73 -3.74 -7.59 5.99
CA ASN A 73 -4.18 -8.92 6.42
C ASN A 73 -5.35 -9.42 5.56
N THR A 74 -5.44 -10.76 5.47
CA THR A 74 -6.60 -11.45 4.88
C THR A 74 -7.82 -11.37 5.80
N PRO A 75 -9.01 -11.74 5.33
CA PRO A 75 -10.20 -11.90 6.19
C PRO A 75 -9.99 -12.83 7.39
N SER A 76 -9.16 -13.86 7.28
CA SER A 76 -8.80 -14.73 8.42
C SER A 76 -7.74 -14.12 9.36
N GLY A 77 -7.23 -12.92 9.06
CA GLY A 77 -6.24 -12.21 9.87
C GLY A 77 -4.78 -12.54 9.55
N GLU A 78 -4.50 -13.28 8.46
CA GLU A 78 -3.12 -13.62 8.06
C GLU A 78 -2.47 -12.47 7.29
N ARG A 79 -1.26 -12.10 7.68
CA ARG A 79 -0.50 -11.03 7.04
C ARG A 79 0.02 -11.44 5.66
N VAL A 80 -0.30 -10.67 4.61
CA VAL A 80 0.18 -10.92 3.24
C VAL A 80 1.38 -10.05 2.85
N THR A 81 1.59 -8.91 3.52
CA THR A 81 2.68 -7.97 3.22
C THR A 81 3.95 -8.27 3.99
N ASN A 82 5.07 -7.71 3.51
CA ASN A 82 6.38 -7.74 4.17
C ASN A 82 7.01 -6.34 4.11
N VAL A 83 7.88 -6.03 5.07
CA VAL A 83 8.59 -4.76 5.14
C VAL A 83 10.07 -5.03 5.39
N ALA A 84 10.92 -4.28 4.70
CA ALA A 84 12.37 -4.33 4.81
C ALA A 84 12.93 -5.77 4.74
N PRO A 85 12.61 -6.56 3.69
CA PRO A 85 13.25 -7.87 3.51
C PRO A 85 14.77 -7.69 3.39
N ASP A 86 15.54 -8.69 3.83
CA ASP A 86 17.01 -8.62 3.98
C ASP A 86 17.73 -8.19 2.69
N ASP A 87 17.19 -8.60 1.54
CA ASP A 87 17.73 -8.33 0.21
C ASP A 87 17.25 -6.99 -0.39
N HIS A 88 16.13 -6.45 0.13
CA HIS A 88 15.54 -5.18 -0.31
C HIS A 88 15.04 -4.36 0.91
N PRO A 89 15.94 -3.87 1.78
CA PRO A 89 15.56 -3.23 3.04
C PRO A 89 14.85 -1.88 2.86
N HIS A 90 14.66 -1.43 1.62
CA HIS A 90 13.88 -0.25 1.28
C HIS A 90 12.42 -0.57 0.90
N HIS A 91 12.05 -1.84 0.67
CA HIS A 91 10.68 -2.21 0.33
C HIS A 91 9.73 -2.13 1.54
N ARG A 92 8.49 -1.73 1.28
CA ARG A 92 7.46 -1.48 2.28
C ARG A 92 6.15 -2.11 1.87
N GLY A 93 5.41 -2.72 2.71
CA GLY A 93 4.12 -3.36 2.45
C GLY A 93 3.39 -2.93 1.17
N VAL A 94 2.42 -2.01 1.26
CA VAL A 94 1.83 -1.34 0.08
C VAL A 94 2.28 0.12 0.13
N TRP A 95 2.97 0.60 -0.91
CA TRP A 95 3.53 1.96 -0.92
C TRP A 95 3.50 2.60 -2.30
N PHE A 96 3.69 3.93 -2.30
CA PHE A 96 3.80 4.74 -3.50
C PHE A 96 5.05 5.60 -3.43
N ALA A 97 5.99 5.44 -4.37
CA ALA A 97 7.22 6.20 -4.44
C ALA A 97 7.90 6.05 -5.81
N PHE A 98 8.76 6.98 -6.17
CA PHE A 98 9.51 6.94 -7.42
C PHE A 98 11.02 6.91 -7.19
N LEU A 99 11.68 6.10 -8.00
CA LEU A 99 13.12 6.13 -8.21
C LEU A 99 13.45 7.27 -9.15
N ASP A 100 14.66 7.82 -9.07
CA ASP A 100 15.25 8.76 -10.04
C ASP A 100 14.33 9.96 -10.37
N SER A 101 13.92 10.66 -9.34
CA SER A 101 13.02 11.82 -9.42
C SER A 101 13.80 13.11 -9.70
N GLU A 102 13.33 13.93 -10.65
CA GLU A 102 13.90 15.23 -10.96
C GLU A 102 12.89 16.36 -10.78
N PHE A 103 13.21 17.35 -9.97
CA PHE A 103 12.40 18.56 -9.80
C PHE A 103 13.05 19.70 -10.57
N HIS A 104 12.33 20.25 -11.57
CA HIS A 104 12.81 21.28 -12.47
C HIS A 104 12.30 22.66 -12.05
N THR A 105 13.09 23.38 -11.27
CA THR A 105 12.76 24.75 -10.84
C THR A 105 13.11 25.74 -11.93
N PRO A 106 12.19 26.61 -12.40
CA PRO A 106 12.50 27.67 -13.37
C PRO A 106 13.68 28.53 -12.92
N ALA A 107 14.56 28.85 -13.85
CA ALA A 107 15.72 29.69 -13.57
C ALA A 107 15.29 31.16 -13.35
N ASP A 108 15.87 31.79 -12.34
CA ASP A 108 15.71 33.22 -12.10
C ASP A 108 16.73 33.99 -12.97
N PHE A 109 16.29 34.40 -14.16
CA PHE A 109 17.14 35.15 -15.10
C PHE A 109 17.46 36.59 -14.62
N SER A 110 16.76 37.11 -13.60
CA SER A 110 17.07 38.43 -13.04
C SER A 110 18.44 38.49 -12.37
N LYS A 111 18.99 37.33 -12.00
CA LYS A 111 20.32 37.16 -11.38
C LYS A 111 21.41 36.76 -12.37
N ALA A 112 21.09 36.62 -13.65
CA ALA A 112 22.05 36.25 -14.66
C ALA A 112 23.03 37.42 -14.93
N THR A 113 24.32 37.20 -14.70
CA THR A 113 25.40 38.13 -15.00
C THR A 113 26.35 37.54 -16.04
N GLY A 114 26.55 38.24 -17.16
CA GLY A 114 27.52 37.88 -18.20
C GLY A 114 26.97 37.08 -19.39
N ASN A 115 27.81 36.77 -20.32
CA ASN A 115 27.47 36.12 -21.61
C ASN A 115 27.48 34.58 -21.58
N HIS A 116 27.26 33.97 -20.42
CA HIS A 116 27.22 32.52 -20.32
C HIS A 116 25.81 32.00 -20.61
N PRO A 117 25.68 30.86 -21.30
CA PRO A 117 24.37 30.23 -21.49
C PRO A 117 23.77 29.85 -20.13
N VAL A 118 22.62 30.43 -19.83
CA VAL A 118 21.88 30.14 -18.59
C VAL A 118 20.92 28.99 -18.88
N ARG A 119 20.90 27.98 -18.04
CA ARG A 119 19.89 26.92 -18.14
C ARG A 119 18.52 27.50 -17.83
N ALA A 120 17.49 27.09 -18.58
CA ALA A 120 16.12 27.54 -18.37
C ALA A 120 15.55 27.10 -17.00
N PHE A 121 16.16 26.11 -16.37
CA PHE A 121 15.77 25.57 -15.06
C PHE A 121 16.98 24.99 -14.33
N SER A 122 16.87 24.87 -13.02
CA SER A 122 17.74 24.05 -12.16
C SER A 122 17.08 22.72 -11.88
N VAL A 123 17.86 21.65 -11.79
CA VAL A 123 17.39 20.29 -11.50
C VAL A 123 17.84 19.91 -10.11
N GLN A 124 16.88 19.52 -9.27
CA GLN A 124 17.15 18.82 -8.02
C GLN A 124 16.71 17.36 -8.15
N ARG A 125 17.59 16.44 -7.76
CA ARG A 125 17.33 14.99 -7.89
C ARG A 125 17.05 14.36 -6.53
N ALA A 126 16.13 13.39 -6.52
CA ALA A 126 15.82 12.58 -5.36
C ALA A 126 15.55 11.13 -5.75
N ASP A 127 15.69 10.24 -4.81
CA ASP A 127 15.26 8.86 -4.88
C ASP A 127 14.38 8.59 -3.66
N PHE A 128 13.08 8.53 -3.89
CA PHE A 128 12.08 8.22 -2.85
C PHE A 128 11.76 6.72 -2.78
N TRP A 129 12.25 5.93 -3.72
CA TRP A 129 12.05 4.48 -3.74
C TRP A 129 13.08 3.75 -2.89
N SER A 130 14.34 3.84 -3.26
CA SER A 130 15.44 3.14 -2.59
C SER A 130 16.19 4.01 -1.59
N TRP A 131 16.07 5.33 -1.69
CA TRP A 131 16.79 6.34 -0.89
C TRP A 131 18.32 6.19 -0.96
N GLY A 132 18.83 5.60 -2.05
CA GLY A 132 20.23 5.24 -2.20
C GLY A 132 20.98 5.92 -3.30
N LEU A 133 20.31 6.31 -4.39
CA LEU A 133 20.97 6.82 -5.60
C LEU A 133 21.52 8.24 -5.44
N TYR A 134 20.85 9.10 -4.68
CA TYR A 134 21.25 10.49 -4.50
C TYR A 134 21.42 10.81 -3.02
N ALA A 135 22.55 11.42 -2.69
CA ALA A 135 22.84 11.91 -1.35
C ALA A 135 22.39 13.38 -1.19
N PRO A 136 22.14 13.86 0.03
CA PRO A 136 22.00 13.07 1.26
C PRO A 136 20.66 12.35 1.34
N ARG A 137 20.60 11.26 2.08
CA ARG A 137 19.31 10.55 2.38
C ARG A 137 18.47 11.34 3.37
N GLU A 138 19.12 12.03 4.27
CA GLU A 138 18.50 12.94 5.21
C GLU A 138 17.80 14.07 4.45
N GLY A 139 16.56 14.38 4.87
CA GLY A 139 15.75 15.40 4.23
C GLY A 139 14.99 14.95 2.98
N ARG A 140 15.14 13.71 2.52
CA ARG A 140 14.29 13.09 1.51
C ARG A 140 13.29 12.16 2.17
N VAL A 141 12.09 12.62 2.37
CA VAL A 141 11.07 11.93 3.17
C VAL A 141 9.71 12.10 2.50
N ILE A 142 8.95 11.00 2.43
CA ILE A 142 7.50 11.08 2.29
C ILE A 142 6.95 11.10 3.70
N GLN A 143 6.40 12.22 4.11
CA GLN A 143 5.94 12.47 5.47
C GLN A 143 4.42 12.55 5.50
N ASN A 144 3.78 11.68 6.29
CA ASN A 144 2.35 11.79 6.51
C ASN A 144 2.01 13.05 7.31
N ARG A 145 0.97 13.76 6.90
CA ARG A 145 0.38 14.90 7.60
C ARG A 145 -0.89 14.53 8.34
N ASP A 146 -1.72 13.69 7.70
CA ASP A 146 -3.05 13.38 8.21
C ASP A 146 -3.59 12.07 7.63
N VAL A 147 -4.41 11.37 8.42
CA VAL A 147 -5.19 10.19 8.02
C VAL A 147 -6.57 10.34 8.63
N LYS A 148 -7.59 10.50 7.79
CA LYS A 148 -8.97 10.68 8.22
C LYS A 148 -9.84 9.52 7.80
N LEU A 149 -10.72 9.08 8.71
CA LEU A 149 -11.89 8.28 8.36
C LEU A 149 -13.00 9.24 7.92
N VAL A 150 -13.25 9.31 6.62
CA VAL A 150 -14.25 10.21 6.02
C VAL A 150 -15.66 9.67 6.26
N SER A 151 -15.84 8.36 6.06
CA SER A 151 -17.10 7.67 6.35
C SER A 151 -16.86 6.21 6.68
N ALA A 152 -17.73 5.62 7.50
CA ALA A 152 -17.71 4.20 7.81
C ALA A 152 -19.11 3.70 8.17
N ASP A 153 -19.45 2.54 7.64
CA ASP A 153 -20.64 1.77 8.00
C ASP A 153 -20.30 0.27 8.14
N ALA A 154 -21.27 -0.60 8.08
CA ALA A 154 -21.07 -2.05 8.16
C ALA A 154 -20.57 -2.66 6.84
N LYS A 155 -20.57 -1.91 5.73
CA LYS A 155 -20.23 -2.41 4.38
C LYS A 155 -18.94 -1.86 3.84
N GLN A 156 -18.59 -0.62 4.21
CA GLN A 156 -17.40 0.06 3.70
C GLN A 156 -16.82 1.07 4.67
N ALA A 157 -15.54 1.35 4.49
CA ALA A 157 -14.86 2.51 5.05
C ALA A 157 -14.25 3.36 3.92
N GLN A 158 -14.27 4.68 4.09
CA GLN A 158 -13.58 5.61 3.20
C GLN A 158 -12.61 6.44 4.03
N LEU A 159 -11.35 6.48 3.58
CA LEU A 159 -10.29 7.25 4.21
C LEU A 159 -9.73 8.27 3.21
N GLU A 160 -9.28 9.39 3.75
CA GLU A 160 -8.46 10.38 3.06
C GLU A 160 -7.11 10.49 3.77
N ILE A 161 -6.01 10.46 3.01
CA ILE A 161 -4.64 10.48 3.53
C ILE A 161 -3.88 11.59 2.81
N HIS A 162 -3.10 12.37 3.57
CA HIS A 162 -2.27 13.44 3.02
C HIS A 162 -0.82 13.23 3.38
N ASN A 163 0.06 13.28 2.38
CA ASN A 163 1.50 13.16 2.53
C ASN A 163 2.22 14.32 1.85
N ASP A 164 3.33 14.76 2.43
CA ASP A 164 4.26 15.70 1.81
C ASP A 164 5.53 14.97 1.36
N TRP A 165 5.95 15.20 0.13
CA TRP A 165 7.22 14.72 -0.40
C TRP A 165 8.26 15.81 -0.20
N LEU A 166 9.22 15.55 0.69
CA LEU A 166 10.22 16.51 1.13
C LEU A 166 11.58 16.21 0.53
N LEU A 167 12.25 17.26 0.06
CA LEU A 167 13.65 17.24 -0.30
C LEU A 167 14.36 18.36 0.50
N GLU A 168 15.34 17.99 1.33
CA GLU A 168 16.03 18.92 2.23
C GLU A 168 15.04 19.72 3.11
N ASN A 169 14.01 19.02 3.62
CA ASN A 169 12.89 19.58 4.40
C ASN A 169 12.02 20.61 3.66
N LYS A 170 12.20 20.77 2.35
CA LYS A 170 11.35 21.58 1.50
C LYS A 170 10.33 20.70 0.80
N LYS A 171 9.05 21.11 0.84
CA LYS A 171 8.00 20.40 0.12
C LYS A 171 8.18 20.56 -1.38
N MET A 172 8.31 19.42 -2.07
CA MET A 172 8.44 19.33 -3.52
C MET A 172 7.17 18.82 -4.19
N ALA A 173 6.40 17.99 -3.48
CA ALA A 173 5.07 17.57 -3.94
C ALA A 173 4.14 17.30 -2.76
N GLU A 174 2.86 17.31 -3.04
CA GLU A 174 1.79 16.89 -2.15
C GLU A 174 1.09 15.67 -2.74
N GLU A 175 0.87 14.66 -1.90
CA GLU A 175 0.13 13.46 -2.24
C GLU A 175 -1.17 13.43 -1.44
N THR A 176 -2.27 13.16 -2.13
CA THR A 176 -3.57 12.88 -1.50
C THR A 176 -4.01 11.49 -1.95
N ASP A 177 -4.35 10.63 -1.00
CA ASP A 177 -4.84 9.30 -1.28
C ASP A 177 -6.29 9.19 -0.83
N GLU A 178 -7.15 8.68 -1.71
CA GLU A 178 -8.49 8.22 -1.36
C GLU A 178 -8.48 6.69 -1.28
N VAL A 179 -8.95 6.17 -0.15
CA VAL A 179 -8.96 4.75 0.13
C VAL A 179 -10.38 4.31 0.44
N THR A 180 -10.90 3.35 -0.32
CA THR A 180 -12.18 2.70 -0.02
C THR A 180 -11.94 1.23 0.30
N VAL A 181 -12.44 0.77 1.42
CA VAL A 181 -12.31 -0.63 1.88
C VAL A 181 -13.66 -1.28 1.99
N THR A 182 -13.81 -2.43 1.36
CA THR A 182 -15.00 -3.28 1.45
C THR A 182 -14.60 -4.74 1.66
N GLU A 183 -15.46 -5.50 2.31
CA GLU A 183 -15.37 -6.97 2.33
C GLU A 183 -16.53 -7.53 1.51
N ARG A 184 -16.21 -8.34 0.51
CA ARG A 184 -17.21 -8.99 -0.34
C ARG A 184 -16.67 -10.25 -1.00
N ASP A 185 -17.54 -11.19 -1.25
CA ASP A 185 -17.18 -12.49 -1.86
C ASP A 185 -16.04 -13.22 -1.11
N GLY A 186 -15.87 -12.96 0.23
CA GLY A 186 -14.84 -13.57 1.08
C GLY A 186 -13.43 -12.99 0.91
N VAL A 187 -13.31 -11.80 0.31
CA VAL A 187 -12.03 -11.09 0.15
C VAL A 187 -12.15 -9.64 0.63
N TYR A 188 -11.04 -9.04 1.05
CA TYR A 188 -10.97 -7.60 1.18
C TYR A 188 -10.66 -6.96 -0.18
N VAL A 189 -11.41 -5.92 -0.52
CA VAL A 189 -11.23 -5.09 -1.71
C VAL A 189 -10.89 -3.69 -1.24
N ILE A 190 -9.71 -3.21 -1.63
CA ILE A 190 -9.17 -1.92 -1.24
C ILE A 190 -8.92 -1.12 -2.51
N ASP A 191 -9.75 -0.12 -2.75
CA ASP A 191 -9.59 0.82 -3.86
C ASP A 191 -8.72 1.97 -3.40
N LEU A 192 -7.65 2.22 -4.14
CA LEU A 192 -6.66 3.25 -3.87
C LEU A 192 -6.61 4.23 -5.05
N ALA A 193 -6.80 5.50 -4.78
CA ALA A 193 -6.54 6.56 -5.74
C ALA A 193 -5.49 7.50 -5.16
N TYR A 194 -4.43 7.74 -5.92
CA TYR A 194 -3.32 8.64 -5.58
C TYR A 194 -3.39 9.87 -6.46
N ARG A 195 -3.32 11.06 -5.87
CA ARG A 195 -3.13 12.31 -6.58
C ARG A 195 -1.82 12.95 -6.11
N LEU A 196 -0.85 13.04 -7.02
CA LEU A 196 0.45 13.65 -6.77
C LEU A 196 0.53 15.01 -7.47
N THR A 197 0.62 16.08 -6.68
CA THR A 197 0.67 17.49 -7.12
C THR A 197 2.04 18.06 -6.77
N PRO A 198 2.95 18.23 -7.73
CA PRO A 198 4.27 18.81 -7.47
C PRO A 198 4.18 20.34 -7.36
N VAL A 199 5.17 20.98 -6.69
CA VAL A 199 5.26 22.44 -6.61
C VAL A 199 6.02 23.07 -7.79
N VAL A 200 6.77 22.26 -8.53
CA VAL A 200 7.47 22.58 -9.78
C VAL A 200 7.35 21.38 -10.70
N ASP A 201 7.75 21.48 -11.97
CA ASP A 201 7.74 20.34 -12.87
C ASP A 201 8.51 19.18 -12.25
N TYR A 202 7.83 18.04 -12.15
CA TYR A 202 8.38 16.79 -11.62
C TYR A 202 8.54 15.80 -12.75
N VAL A 203 9.78 15.52 -13.10
CA VAL A 203 10.17 14.63 -14.19
C VAL A 203 10.56 13.27 -13.62
N LEU A 204 9.93 12.24 -14.12
CA LEU A 204 10.20 10.84 -13.83
C LEU A 204 10.87 10.24 -15.08
N PRO A 205 12.18 10.04 -15.09
CA PRO A 205 12.88 9.37 -16.18
C PRO A 205 12.33 7.95 -16.41
N GLN A 206 12.59 7.42 -17.60
CA GLN A 206 12.22 6.04 -17.93
C GLN A 206 12.89 5.06 -16.97
N GLN A 207 12.08 4.18 -16.35
CA GLN A 207 12.52 3.16 -15.39
C GLN A 207 11.75 1.87 -15.57
N SER A 208 12.33 0.74 -15.13
CA SER A 208 11.65 -0.56 -15.14
C SER A 208 10.74 -0.79 -13.94
N PHE A 209 10.87 0.00 -12.88
CA PHE A 209 10.08 -0.07 -11.64
C PHE A 209 9.92 1.32 -11.02
N GLY A 210 8.96 1.45 -10.11
CA GLY A 210 8.61 2.69 -9.42
C GLY A 210 7.11 2.95 -9.44
N GLY A 211 6.67 3.94 -8.66
CA GLY A 211 5.26 4.25 -8.47
C GLY A 211 4.62 3.38 -7.40
N PHE A 212 3.45 2.82 -7.70
CA PHE A 212 2.73 1.94 -6.79
C PHE A 212 3.35 0.55 -6.71
N ALA A 213 3.46 -0.01 -5.51
CA ALA A 213 3.91 -1.39 -5.33
C ALA A 213 3.34 -2.07 -4.09
N VAL A 214 3.29 -3.40 -4.15
CA VAL A 214 2.97 -4.27 -3.03
C VAL A 214 4.12 -5.23 -2.82
N GLN A 215 4.78 -5.18 -1.65
CA GLN A 215 5.77 -6.18 -1.23
C GLN A 215 5.07 -7.26 -0.43
N ALA A 216 5.02 -8.47 -0.98
CA ALA A 216 4.41 -9.61 -0.35
C ALA A 216 5.39 -10.40 0.53
N GLN A 217 4.87 -11.36 1.31
CA GLN A 217 5.65 -12.33 2.10
C GLN A 217 6.55 -13.16 1.19
N LYS A 218 7.78 -13.48 1.64
CA LYS A 218 8.76 -14.23 0.85
C LYS A 218 9.03 -15.66 1.33
N TYR A 219 8.68 -15.97 2.56
CA TYR A 219 9.02 -17.28 3.16
C TYR A 219 7.89 -18.28 3.01
N GLY A 220 7.95 -19.05 1.93
CA GLY A 220 6.96 -20.08 1.61
C GLY A 220 7.04 -20.55 0.16
N ASP A 221 6.06 -21.35 -0.24
CA ASP A 221 5.88 -21.79 -1.63
C ASP A 221 4.96 -20.80 -2.33
N TRP A 222 5.50 -20.02 -3.24
CA TRP A 222 4.80 -18.92 -3.89
C TRP A 222 4.70 -19.09 -5.41
N TYR A 223 3.74 -18.42 -5.99
CA TYR A 223 3.57 -18.28 -7.43
C TYR A 223 2.77 -17.03 -7.77
N TYR A 224 2.87 -16.61 -9.03
CA TYR A 224 2.04 -15.57 -9.58
C TYR A 224 0.95 -16.13 -10.49
N SER A 225 -0.19 -15.44 -10.54
CA SER A 225 -1.30 -15.71 -11.44
C SER A 225 -1.74 -14.44 -12.16
N ALA A 226 -2.40 -14.62 -13.31
CA ALA A 226 -3.06 -13.59 -14.10
C ALA A 226 -4.38 -14.16 -14.63
N ALA A 227 -5.10 -13.41 -15.46
CA ALA A 227 -6.38 -13.84 -16.02
C ALA A 227 -6.31 -15.18 -16.78
N TYR A 228 -5.15 -15.53 -17.32
CA TYR A 228 -4.90 -16.79 -18.04
C TYR A 228 -4.41 -17.93 -17.16
N GLY A 229 -4.35 -17.75 -15.84
CA GLY A 229 -3.89 -18.75 -14.87
C GLY A 229 -2.49 -18.48 -14.34
N LYS A 230 -1.81 -19.56 -13.88
CA LYS A 230 -0.47 -19.46 -13.29
C LYS A 230 0.55 -18.93 -14.30
N VAL A 231 1.30 -17.90 -13.86
CA VAL A 231 2.33 -17.25 -14.69
C VAL A 231 3.63 -18.07 -14.68
N THR A 232 4.20 -18.28 -15.87
CA THR A 232 5.46 -18.98 -16.10
C THR A 232 6.45 -18.12 -16.90
N LEU A 233 6.46 -16.82 -16.66
CA LEU A 233 7.38 -15.91 -17.35
C LEU A 233 8.82 -16.11 -16.86
N PRO A 234 9.82 -15.92 -17.75
CA PRO A 234 11.20 -15.92 -17.34
C PRO A 234 11.48 -14.78 -16.35
N PRO A 235 12.51 -14.90 -15.52
CA PRO A 235 12.96 -13.80 -14.69
C PRO A 235 13.16 -12.56 -15.57
N SER A 236 12.62 -11.41 -15.13
CA SER A 236 12.87 -10.15 -15.83
C SER A 236 14.35 -9.80 -15.71
N THR A 237 14.94 -9.43 -16.81
CA THR A 237 16.25 -8.79 -16.85
C THR A 237 16.00 -7.28 -16.84
N TYR A 238 16.76 -6.48 -16.14
CA TYR A 238 16.52 -5.04 -15.95
C TYR A 238 16.66 -4.17 -17.23
N SER A 239 16.25 -4.69 -18.38
CA SER A 239 16.22 -3.98 -19.66
C SER A 239 14.77 -3.74 -20.08
N TYR A 240 14.31 -2.53 -19.97
CA TYR A 240 12.93 -2.14 -20.30
C TYR A 240 12.83 -1.67 -21.77
N PRO A 241 11.60 -1.72 -22.35
CA PRO A 241 10.35 -2.21 -21.78
C PRO A 241 10.20 -3.73 -21.82
N ASP A 242 11.02 -4.44 -22.60
CA ASP A 242 10.77 -5.84 -23.00
C ASP A 242 11.08 -6.87 -21.91
N SER A 243 11.82 -6.45 -20.89
CA SER A 243 12.14 -7.30 -19.73
C SER A 243 11.09 -7.26 -18.63
N ASN A 244 10.23 -6.27 -18.66
CA ASN A 244 9.11 -6.21 -17.74
C ASN A 244 8.02 -7.19 -18.18
N TRP A 245 7.23 -7.64 -17.23
CA TRP A 245 6.10 -8.50 -17.51
C TRP A 245 5.04 -7.77 -18.34
N PRO A 246 4.23 -8.49 -19.13
CA PRO A 246 3.19 -7.90 -19.98
C PRO A 246 2.22 -7.02 -19.20
N SER A 247 1.57 -6.11 -19.92
CA SER A 247 0.46 -5.30 -19.39
C SER A 247 -0.78 -6.19 -19.27
N GLU A 248 -0.98 -6.77 -18.09
CA GLU A 248 -2.19 -7.52 -17.75
C GLU A 248 -3.12 -6.66 -16.91
N PRO A 249 -4.45 -6.88 -16.96
CA PRO A 249 -5.40 -6.17 -16.12
C PRO A 249 -5.14 -6.34 -14.63
N TRP A 250 -4.58 -7.48 -14.26
CA TRP A 250 -4.20 -7.79 -12.89
C TRP A 250 -3.14 -8.90 -12.84
N TYR A 251 -2.37 -8.87 -11.78
CA TYR A 251 -1.57 -9.99 -11.31
C TYR A 251 -1.89 -10.26 -9.86
N ASP A 252 -1.86 -11.53 -9.51
CA ASP A 252 -1.98 -12.06 -8.15
C ASP A 252 -0.67 -12.69 -7.73
N TYR A 253 -0.30 -12.48 -6.48
CA TYR A 253 0.76 -13.20 -5.79
C TYR A 253 0.15 -14.05 -4.69
N THR A 254 0.29 -15.35 -4.79
CA THR A 254 -0.18 -16.33 -3.79
C THR A 254 1.00 -17.05 -3.16
N ILE A 255 0.96 -17.24 -1.86
CA ILE A 255 2.00 -17.93 -1.09
C ILE A 255 1.39 -18.89 -0.08
N ARG A 256 1.96 -20.11 0.02
CA ARG A 256 1.76 -20.99 1.15
C ARG A 256 2.83 -20.67 2.19
N LEU A 257 2.43 -20.05 3.29
CA LEU A 257 3.33 -19.60 4.35
C LEU A 257 4.07 -20.77 4.99
N LYS A 258 5.37 -20.58 5.22
CA LYS A 258 6.21 -21.58 5.90
C LYS A 258 5.91 -21.68 7.39
N SER A 259 5.38 -20.60 8.00
CA SER A 259 5.12 -20.48 9.42
C SER A 259 4.06 -21.46 9.93
N ASP A 260 2.96 -21.63 9.19
CA ASP A 260 1.77 -22.37 9.60
C ASP A 260 1.11 -23.18 8.47
N GLY A 261 1.65 -23.09 7.26
CA GLY A 261 1.15 -23.79 6.07
C GLY A 261 -0.11 -23.23 5.47
N LYS A 262 -0.60 -22.07 5.95
CA LYS A 262 -1.77 -21.40 5.36
C LYS A 262 -1.40 -20.81 4.00
N THR A 263 -2.37 -20.79 3.11
CA THR A 263 -2.23 -20.14 1.80
C THR A 263 -2.96 -18.81 1.84
N VAL A 264 -2.29 -17.76 1.39
CA VAL A 264 -2.79 -16.39 1.35
C VAL A 264 -2.33 -15.73 0.07
N GLY A 265 -3.00 -14.65 -0.34
CA GLY A 265 -2.58 -13.92 -1.52
C GLY A 265 -3.05 -12.48 -1.55
N VAL A 266 -2.44 -11.76 -2.47
CA VAL A 266 -2.76 -10.38 -2.80
C VAL A 266 -2.72 -10.18 -4.31
N ALA A 267 -3.80 -9.64 -4.86
CA ALA A 267 -3.85 -9.22 -6.25
C ALA A 267 -3.85 -7.71 -6.36
N VAL A 268 -3.22 -7.20 -7.42
CA VAL A 268 -3.28 -5.79 -7.81
C VAL A 268 -3.95 -5.71 -9.18
N LEU A 269 -4.99 -4.89 -9.27
CA LEU A 269 -5.71 -4.58 -10.50
C LEU A 269 -5.35 -3.16 -10.93
N ASP A 270 -4.79 -3.05 -12.14
CA ASP A 270 -4.45 -1.76 -12.74
C ASP A 270 -5.66 -1.13 -13.41
N HIS A 271 -5.81 0.19 -13.29
CA HIS A 271 -6.94 0.89 -13.88
C HIS A 271 -6.61 1.39 -15.29
N PRO A 272 -7.50 1.24 -16.28
CA PRO A 272 -7.21 1.62 -17.67
C PRO A 272 -7.05 3.13 -17.89
N LEU A 273 -7.40 3.97 -16.93
CA LEU A 273 -7.14 5.40 -16.95
C LEU A 273 -5.76 5.78 -16.42
N ASN A 274 -4.99 4.84 -15.87
CA ASN A 274 -3.58 5.04 -15.57
C ASN A 274 -2.79 5.17 -16.89
N PRO A 275 -1.62 5.84 -16.89
CA PRO A 275 -0.69 5.75 -18.01
C PRO A 275 -0.37 4.28 -18.34
N PRO A 276 -0.02 3.96 -19.61
CA PRO A 276 0.34 2.59 -19.97
C PRO A 276 1.43 2.01 -19.08
N THR A 277 1.22 0.80 -18.58
CA THR A 277 2.11 0.13 -17.64
C THR A 277 2.70 -1.15 -18.22
N ARG A 278 3.87 -1.52 -17.73
CA ARG A 278 4.39 -2.88 -17.67
C ARG A 278 4.68 -3.24 -16.22
N TRP A 279 4.66 -4.51 -15.92
CA TRP A 279 4.79 -4.97 -14.54
C TRP A 279 6.21 -5.41 -14.21
N GLN A 280 6.70 -5.02 -13.04
CA GLN A 280 7.94 -5.51 -12.45
C GLN A 280 7.60 -6.40 -11.26
N ASN A 281 7.19 -7.63 -11.54
CA ASN A 281 6.77 -8.61 -10.54
C ASN A 281 7.93 -9.52 -10.16
N THR A 282 8.97 -8.95 -9.58
CA THR A 282 10.14 -9.68 -9.09
C THR A 282 10.31 -9.45 -7.60
N VAL A 283 11.16 -10.24 -6.95
CA VAL A 283 11.45 -10.12 -5.52
C VAL A 283 10.20 -10.08 -4.63
N TRP A 284 9.20 -10.91 -4.95
CA TRP A 284 7.90 -11.02 -4.23
C TRP A 284 7.09 -9.73 -4.26
N MET A 285 7.20 -8.97 -5.32
CA MET A 285 6.57 -7.67 -5.51
C MET A 285 5.53 -7.72 -6.63
N LEU A 286 4.51 -6.87 -6.52
CA LEU A 286 3.59 -6.50 -7.60
C LEU A 286 3.78 -5.00 -7.86
N ASN A 287 4.29 -4.63 -9.04
CA ASN A 287 4.57 -3.25 -9.37
C ASN A 287 4.16 -2.92 -10.81
N PRO A 288 2.98 -2.33 -11.02
CA PRO A 288 2.56 -1.75 -12.30
C PRO A 288 3.32 -0.43 -12.52
N CYS A 289 4.39 -0.48 -13.30
CA CYS A 289 5.28 0.65 -13.51
C CYS A 289 4.81 1.52 -14.68
N ILE A 290 4.51 2.79 -14.42
CA ILE A 290 4.03 3.76 -15.42
C ILE A 290 5.16 4.40 -16.23
N THR A 291 6.41 4.31 -15.79
CA THR A 291 7.58 4.92 -16.46
C THR A 291 8.31 3.96 -17.38
N THR A 292 7.80 2.74 -17.58
CA THR A 292 8.46 1.72 -18.38
C THR A 292 8.65 2.13 -19.86
N PHE A 293 7.67 2.86 -20.42
CA PHE A 293 7.68 3.23 -21.83
C PHE A 293 8.35 4.57 -22.13
N GLY A 294 8.69 5.35 -21.13
CA GLY A 294 9.35 6.64 -21.32
C GLY A 294 9.29 7.55 -20.11
N THR A 295 9.87 8.72 -20.29
CA THR A 295 9.84 9.79 -19.28
C THR A 295 8.43 10.34 -19.11
N THR A 296 8.02 10.52 -17.87
CA THR A 296 6.74 11.15 -17.50
C THR A 296 7.04 12.50 -16.83
N THR A 297 6.39 13.58 -17.26
CA THR A 297 6.45 14.88 -16.58
C THR A 297 5.11 15.17 -15.93
N ILE A 298 5.15 15.55 -14.66
CA ILE A 298 3.98 15.95 -13.88
C ILE A 298 4.10 17.45 -13.65
N HIS A 299 3.07 18.22 -14.04
CA HIS A 299 3.04 19.67 -13.88
C HIS A 299 2.22 20.07 -12.65
N PRO A 300 2.54 21.21 -12.01
CA PRO A 300 1.78 21.71 -10.86
C PRO A 300 0.27 21.90 -11.12
N ASP A 301 -0.09 22.28 -12.33
CA ASP A 301 -1.47 22.49 -12.80
C ASP A 301 -2.12 21.26 -13.44
N ALA A 302 -1.36 20.17 -13.60
CA ALA A 302 -1.81 18.91 -14.15
C ALA A 302 -1.30 17.73 -13.29
N PRO A 303 -1.88 17.51 -12.09
CA PRO A 303 -1.45 16.46 -11.18
C PRO A 303 -1.56 15.06 -11.78
N LEU A 304 -0.65 14.18 -11.39
CA LEU A 304 -0.76 12.76 -11.71
C LEU A 304 -1.83 12.11 -10.84
N VAL A 305 -2.77 11.44 -11.47
CA VAL A 305 -3.78 10.62 -10.79
C VAL A 305 -3.59 9.16 -11.19
N LEU A 306 -3.38 8.30 -10.21
CA LEU A 306 -3.24 6.85 -10.39
C LEU A 306 -4.28 6.12 -9.56
N ARG A 307 -4.74 4.97 -10.06
CA ARG A 307 -5.79 4.17 -9.43
C ARG A 307 -5.42 2.70 -9.44
N TYR A 308 -5.54 2.06 -8.28
CA TYR A 308 -5.26 0.64 -8.12
C TYR A 308 -6.32 0.02 -7.22
N ARG A 309 -6.69 -1.22 -7.52
CA ARG A 309 -7.51 -2.04 -6.63
C ARG A 309 -6.63 -3.15 -6.09
N VAL A 310 -6.52 -3.24 -4.78
CA VAL A 310 -5.84 -4.34 -4.09
C VAL A 310 -6.89 -5.30 -3.57
N VAL A 311 -6.75 -6.58 -3.88
CA VAL A 311 -7.64 -7.65 -3.41
C VAL A 311 -6.83 -8.59 -2.54
N VAL A 312 -7.26 -8.78 -1.30
CA VAL A 312 -6.56 -9.63 -0.33
C VAL A 312 -7.43 -10.83 0.01
N HIS A 313 -6.85 -12.02 -0.06
CA HIS A 313 -7.62 -13.25 0.05
C HIS A 313 -6.91 -14.35 0.84
N ASP A 314 -7.69 -15.22 1.42
CA ASP A 314 -7.27 -16.51 1.92
C ASP A 314 -7.31 -17.56 0.81
N GLY A 315 -6.51 -18.61 0.94
CA GLY A 315 -6.49 -19.72 -0.01
C GLY A 315 -5.81 -19.39 -1.36
N PRO A 316 -6.02 -20.23 -2.38
CA PRO A 316 -5.54 -19.99 -3.74
C PRO A 316 -6.24 -18.78 -4.36
N PRO A 317 -5.70 -18.21 -5.48
CA PRO A 317 -6.27 -17.03 -6.10
C PRO A 317 -7.74 -17.28 -6.50
N PRO A 318 -8.68 -16.44 -6.04
CA PRO A 318 -10.09 -16.56 -6.37
C PRO A 318 -10.35 -16.00 -7.78
N THR A 319 -9.90 -16.69 -8.81
CA THR A 319 -9.83 -16.22 -10.20
C THR A 319 -11.14 -15.65 -10.72
N ASP A 320 -12.28 -16.30 -10.42
CA ASP A 320 -13.61 -15.81 -10.86
C ASP A 320 -13.97 -14.49 -10.17
N VAL A 321 -13.64 -14.35 -8.88
CA VAL A 321 -13.84 -13.10 -8.14
C VAL A 321 -12.94 -12.01 -8.70
N LEU A 322 -11.64 -12.29 -8.91
CA LEU A 322 -10.68 -11.35 -9.49
C LEU A 322 -11.11 -10.90 -10.87
N GLN A 323 -11.59 -11.81 -11.71
CA GLN A 323 -12.10 -11.46 -13.06
C GLN A 323 -13.32 -10.54 -12.98
N LYS A 324 -14.31 -10.87 -12.13
CA LYS A 324 -15.49 -10.02 -11.89
C LYS A 324 -15.09 -8.63 -11.39
N LEU A 325 -14.20 -8.57 -10.38
CA LEU A 325 -13.70 -7.32 -9.82
C LEU A 325 -12.90 -6.49 -10.84
N SER A 326 -12.15 -7.15 -11.73
CA SER A 326 -11.40 -6.49 -12.79
C SER A 326 -12.33 -5.85 -13.83
N VAL A 327 -13.38 -6.55 -14.26
CA VAL A 327 -14.37 -5.99 -15.19
C VAL A 327 -15.07 -4.78 -14.57
N GLU A 328 -15.48 -4.89 -13.31
CA GLU A 328 -16.09 -3.79 -12.57
C GLU A 328 -15.14 -2.59 -12.47
N TRP A 329 -13.90 -2.82 -12.02
CA TRP A 329 -12.87 -1.80 -11.84
C TRP A 329 -12.57 -1.04 -13.14
N ARG A 330 -12.44 -1.75 -14.23
CA ARG A 330 -12.20 -1.18 -15.57
C ARG A 330 -13.39 -0.38 -16.11
N GLY A 331 -14.59 -0.64 -15.62
CA GLY A 331 -15.81 0.10 -15.97
C GLY A 331 -16.03 1.37 -15.15
N MET A 332 -15.31 1.54 -14.02
CA MET A 332 -15.43 2.72 -13.17
C MET A 332 -14.84 3.95 -13.87
N GLN A 333 -15.69 4.96 -14.07
CA GLN A 333 -15.31 6.23 -14.68
C GLN A 333 -15.42 7.36 -13.65
N GLY A 334 -14.86 8.50 -13.97
CA GLY A 334 -14.90 9.67 -13.10
C GLY A 334 -13.56 9.96 -12.41
N ASN A 335 -13.47 11.17 -11.87
CA ASN A 335 -12.34 11.58 -11.06
C ASN A 335 -12.65 11.29 -9.60
N PRO A 336 -11.91 10.42 -8.89
CA PRO A 336 -12.16 10.14 -7.47
C PRO A 336 -12.01 11.39 -6.59
N PHE A 337 -11.25 12.39 -7.04
CA PHE A 337 -11.01 13.66 -6.34
C PHE A 337 -11.95 14.80 -6.79
N ALA A 338 -12.96 14.53 -7.61
CA ALA A 338 -13.97 15.54 -7.95
C ALA A 338 -15.01 15.56 -6.82
N GLN A 339 -14.96 16.60 -6.00
CA GLN A 339 -16.02 16.97 -5.07
C GLN A 339 -16.87 18.05 -5.69
#